data_c0ccb703c3fae2b80e6407eb162cdad7
#
_entry.id   c0ccb703c3fae2b80e6407eb162cdad7
#
_cell.length_a   1.000
_cell.length_b   1.000
_cell.length_c   1.000
_cell.angle_alpha   90.00
_cell.angle_beta   90.00
_cell.angle_gamma   90.00
#
_symmetry.space_group_name_H-M   'P 1'
#
loop_
_entity.id
_entity.type
_entity.pdbx_description
1 polymer ?
#
loop_
_entity_poly.entity_id
_entity_poly.type
_entity_poly.pdbx_seq_one_letter_code
_entity_poly.pdbx_strand_id
1 'polypeptide(L)'
;MSEAAGSIRRMHGVAELAICAKMMAESEPWLTLRRSLEASIRTLQDPDKEVYVLEDDDDILGFVVVDLRGPFPGYLQTVCVRSGERGQGHGARLIAFAEERIFRDSPNVFMCVSSFNPEARRLYERLGYTVVGELPDYIVKGHGEILLRKTQGPWSAFGRR
;
A
#
# COMPACT_ATOMS: atom_id res chain seq x y z
N MET A 1 -0.01 15.10 24.08
CA MET A 1 -0.08 14.07 23.02
C MET A 1 -0.37 14.81 21.72
N SER A 2 0.56 14.81 20.80
CA SER A 2 0.32 15.39 19.49
C SER A 2 -0.71 14.50 18.78
N GLU A 3 -1.88 15.05 18.48
CA GLU A 3 -2.77 14.44 17.49
C GLU A 3 -1.93 14.27 16.22
N ALA A 4 -1.92 13.06 15.67
CA ALA A 4 -1.19 12.80 14.45
C ALA A 4 -1.76 13.69 13.34
N ALA A 5 -0.97 14.68 12.92
CA ALA A 5 -1.36 15.66 11.93
C ALA A 5 -1.86 14.99 10.64
N GLY A 6 -2.88 15.59 10.01
CA GLY A 6 -3.39 15.19 8.71
C GLY A 6 -4.56 14.22 8.71
N SER A 7 -5.28 14.21 7.60
CA SER A 7 -6.42 13.33 7.31
C SER A 7 -6.14 12.41 6.13
N ILE A 8 -6.83 11.26 6.09
CA ILE A 8 -6.76 10.33 4.96
C ILE A 8 -8.08 10.39 4.19
N ARG A 9 -7.98 10.63 2.88
CA ARG A 9 -9.12 10.77 1.98
C ARG A 9 -8.84 10.23 0.59
N ARG A 10 -9.85 10.10 -0.23
CA ARG A 10 -9.67 9.73 -1.65
C ARG A 10 -8.79 10.76 -2.36
N MET A 11 -7.90 10.26 -3.23
CA MET A 11 -7.15 11.11 -4.15
C MET A 11 -8.09 11.80 -5.14
N HIS A 12 -7.85 13.07 -5.43
CA HIS A 12 -8.65 13.87 -6.34
C HIS A 12 -7.80 14.55 -7.43
N GLY A 13 -8.26 14.45 -8.66
CA GLY A 13 -7.76 15.24 -9.76
C GLY A 13 -6.35 14.93 -10.24
N VAL A 14 -5.97 15.62 -11.31
CA VAL A 14 -4.71 15.37 -12.03
C VAL A 14 -3.48 15.85 -11.24
N ALA A 15 -3.64 16.90 -10.45
CA ALA A 15 -2.52 17.45 -9.67
C ALA A 15 -2.06 16.49 -8.58
N GLU A 16 -2.98 15.91 -7.81
CA GLU A 16 -2.65 14.93 -6.77
C GLU A 16 -2.11 13.63 -7.38
N LEU A 17 -2.70 13.20 -8.50
CA LEU A 17 -2.19 12.04 -9.25
C LEU A 17 -0.74 12.25 -9.66
N ALA A 18 -0.38 13.43 -10.18
CA ALA A 18 0.98 13.75 -10.56
C ALA A 18 1.95 13.72 -9.37
N ILE A 19 1.53 14.26 -8.23
CA ILE A 19 2.31 14.24 -6.98
C ILE A 19 2.56 12.80 -6.52
N CYS A 20 1.52 11.98 -6.45
CA CYS A 20 1.62 10.58 -6.02
C CYS A 20 2.48 9.74 -7.00
N ALA A 21 2.28 9.91 -8.30
CA ALA A 21 3.05 9.20 -9.32
C ALA A 21 4.55 9.53 -9.25
N LYS A 22 4.89 10.81 -9.07
CA LYS A 22 6.27 11.26 -8.89
C LYS A 22 6.87 10.70 -7.60
N MET A 23 6.16 10.80 -6.49
CA MET A 23 6.58 10.24 -5.19
C MET A 23 6.91 8.75 -5.31
N MET A 24 6.07 7.98 -6.01
CA MET A 24 6.27 6.57 -6.26
C MET A 24 7.50 6.32 -7.14
N ALA A 25 7.61 7.00 -8.28
CA ALA A 25 8.70 6.81 -9.25
C ALA A 25 10.09 7.17 -8.69
N GLU A 26 10.15 8.07 -7.73
CA GLU A 26 11.39 8.54 -7.10
C GLU A 26 11.75 7.80 -5.80
N SER A 27 10.99 6.78 -5.42
CA SER A 27 11.14 6.06 -4.14
C SER A 27 11.49 4.60 -4.33
N GLU A 28 12.18 4.00 -3.34
CA GLU A 28 12.27 2.55 -3.23
C GLU A 28 10.95 1.95 -2.69
N PRO A 29 10.56 0.75 -3.09
CA PRO A 29 11.30 -0.21 -3.95
C PRO A 29 11.18 0.02 -5.46
N TRP A 30 10.39 0.99 -5.91
CA TRP A 30 10.06 1.16 -7.33
C TRP A 30 11.25 1.53 -8.20
N LEU A 31 12.24 2.25 -7.65
CA LEU A 31 13.50 2.51 -8.35
C LEU A 31 14.23 1.20 -8.70
N THR A 32 14.44 0.33 -7.75
CA THR A 32 15.07 -0.99 -7.98
C THR A 32 14.21 -1.87 -8.89
N LEU A 33 12.88 -1.81 -8.75
CA LEU A 33 11.93 -2.53 -9.60
C LEU A 33 11.78 -1.91 -10.99
N ARG A 34 12.51 -0.84 -11.29
CA ARG A 34 12.52 -0.14 -12.60
C ARG A 34 11.12 0.31 -13.04
N ARG A 35 10.28 0.71 -12.08
CA ARG A 35 8.94 1.21 -12.38
C ARG A 35 9.02 2.65 -12.85
N SER A 36 8.61 2.89 -14.08
CA SER A 36 8.60 4.22 -14.69
C SER A 36 7.49 5.11 -14.10
N LEU A 37 7.63 6.43 -14.31
CA LEU A 37 6.59 7.40 -13.98
C LEU A 37 5.27 7.06 -14.70
N GLU A 38 5.34 6.67 -15.96
CA GLU A 38 4.16 6.26 -16.76
C GLU A 38 3.47 5.03 -16.18
N ALA A 39 4.22 4.03 -15.70
CA ALA A 39 3.66 2.86 -15.05
C ALA A 39 2.99 3.23 -13.72
N SER A 40 3.55 4.17 -12.98
CA SER A 40 2.95 4.70 -11.76
C SER A 40 1.65 5.44 -12.05
N ILE A 41 1.63 6.30 -13.07
CA ILE A 41 0.42 6.99 -13.53
C ILE A 41 -0.68 5.98 -13.90
N ARG A 42 -0.37 4.96 -14.68
CA ARG A 42 -1.35 3.92 -15.06
C ARG A 42 -1.93 3.21 -13.84
N THR A 43 -1.12 2.91 -12.84
CA THR A 43 -1.60 2.30 -11.59
C THR A 43 -2.58 3.22 -10.87
N LEU A 44 -2.27 4.51 -10.76
CA LEU A 44 -3.09 5.48 -10.03
C LEU A 44 -4.36 5.90 -10.78
N GLN A 45 -4.37 5.76 -12.11
CA GLN A 45 -5.53 6.04 -12.96
C GLN A 45 -6.47 4.85 -13.15
N ASP A 46 -6.08 3.66 -12.68
CA ASP A 46 -6.90 2.46 -12.83
C ASP A 46 -8.23 2.63 -12.09
N PRO A 47 -9.37 2.63 -12.80
CA PRO A 47 -10.69 2.87 -12.20
C PRO A 47 -11.12 1.73 -11.27
N ASP A 48 -10.48 0.58 -11.36
CA ASP A 48 -10.76 -0.59 -10.52
C ASP A 48 -10.02 -0.54 -9.18
N LYS A 49 -9.15 0.45 -8.99
CA LYS A 49 -8.38 0.64 -7.76
C LYS A 49 -8.87 1.85 -6.97
N GLU A 50 -8.64 1.79 -5.68
CA GLU A 50 -8.90 2.91 -4.79
C GLU A 50 -7.58 3.51 -4.32
N VAL A 51 -7.41 4.81 -4.51
CA VAL A 51 -6.23 5.54 -4.05
C VAL A 51 -6.64 6.52 -2.96
N TYR A 52 -5.96 6.46 -1.83
CA TYR A 52 -6.16 7.34 -0.69
C TYR A 52 -4.88 8.07 -0.35
N VAL A 53 -4.98 9.37 -0.09
CA VAL A 53 -3.85 10.23 0.28
C VAL A 53 -3.92 10.60 1.76
N LEU A 54 -2.77 10.67 2.39
CA LEU A 54 -2.59 11.30 3.69
C LEU A 54 -2.17 12.75 3.44
N GLU A 55 -3.01 13.68 3.87
CA GLU A 55 -2.84 15.12 3.68
C GLU A 55 -2.69 15.84 5.01
N ASP A 56 -1.78 16.80 5.07
CA ASP A 56 -1.60 17.71 6.18
C ASP A 56 -1.31 19.11 5.63
N ASP A 57 -2.10 20.11 6.02
CA ASP A 57 -1.99 21.50 5.56
C ASP A 57 -1.84 21.64 4.03
N ASP A 58 -2.71 20.97 3.27
CA ASP A 58 -2.70 20.92 1.80
C ASP A 58 -1.49 20.17 1.16
N ASP A 59 -0.62 19.58 1.98
CA ASP A 59 0.52 18.79 1.54
C ASP A 59 0.21 17.29 1.57
N ILE A 60 0.48 16.56 0.49
CA ILE A 60 0.39 15.11 0.47
C ILE A 60 1.67 14.51 1.07
N LEU A 61 1.53 13.85 2.21
CA LEU A 61 2.63 13.20 2.94
C LEU A 61 2.85 11.75 2.50
N GLY A 62 1.82 11.12 1.95
CA GLY A 62 1.88 9.75 1.49
C GLY A 62 0.56 9.30 0.90
N PHE A 63 0.53 8.07 0.39
CA PHE A 63 -0.68 7.49 -0.17
C PHE A 63 -0.67 5.96 -0.12
N VAL A 64 -1.84 5.38 -0.32
CA VAL A 64 -2.04 3.93 -0.39
C VAL A 64 -2.92 3.59 -1.59
N VAL A 65 -2.63 2.48 -2.25
CA VAL A 65 -3.42 1.92 -3.35
C VAL A 65 -4.00 0.57 -2.93
N VAL A 66 -5.32 0.45 -3.02
CA VAL A 66 -6.08 -0.74 -2.64
C VAL A 66 -6.74 -1.33 -3.89
N ASP A 67 -6.62 -2.65 -4.05
CA ASP A 67 -7.31 -3.43 -5.07
C ASP A 67 -8.24 -4.44 -4.40
N LEU A 68 -9.55 -4.29 -4.64
CA LEU A 68 -10.59 -5.16 -4.07
C LEU A 68 -11.07 -6.22 -5.05
N ARG A 69 -10.46 -6.32 -6.22
CA ARG A 69 -10.81 -7.25 -7.28
C ARG A 69 -9.77 -8.37 -7.43
N GLY A 70 -10.08 -9.31 -8.31
CA GLY A 70 -9.21 -10.42 -8.61
C GLY A 70 -9.34 -11.61 -7.66
N PRO A 71 -8.49 -12.62 -7.82
CA PRO A 71 -8.58 -13.89 -7.08
C PRO A 71 -8.20 -13.76 -5.61
N PHE A 72 -7.48 -12.68 -5.23
CA PHE A 72 -7.11 -12.36 -3.86
C PHE A 72 -7.63 -10.97 -3.49
N PRO A 73 -8.98 -10.80 -3.37
CA PRO A 73 -9.55 -9.48 -3.08
C PRO A 73 -9.09 -8.98 -1.71
N GLY A 74 -8.76 -7.69 -1.66
CA GLY A 74 -8.17 -7.09 -0.48
C GLY A 74 -6.65 -6.94 -0.59
N TYR A 75 -6.14 -6.70 -1.79
CA TYR A 75 -4.73 -6.47 -2.04
C TYR A 75 -4.35 -5.00 -1.78
N LEU A 76 -3.48 -4.79 -0.81
CA LEU A 76 -2.83 -3.53 -0.54
C LEU A 76 -1.62 -3.43 -1.46
N GLN A 77 -1.81 -2.78 -2.61
CA GLN A 77 -0.82 -2.81 -3.70
C GLN A 77 0.38 -1.89 -3.44
N THR A 78 0.13 -0.73 -2.86
CA THR A 78 1.16 0.31 -2.69
C THR A 78 0.94 1.04 -1.39
N VAL A 79 2.01 1.23 -0.62
CA VAL A 79 2.11 2.18 0.48
C VAL A 79 3.34 3.03 0.22
N CYS A 80 3.15 4.32 0.06
CA CYS A 80 4.23 5.25 -0.21
C CYS A 80 4.16 6.45 0.72
N VAL A 81 5.28 6.78 1.36
CA VAL A 81 5.43 7.96 2.22
C VAL A 81 6.51 8.85 1.63
N ARG A 82 6.27 10.15 1.57
CA ARG A 82 7.22 11.16 1.11
C ARG A 82 8.56 10.98 1.82
N SER A 83 9.66 11.13 1.09
CA SER A 83 11.01 10.86 1.61
C SER A 83 11.34 11.60 2.92
N GLY A 84 10.96 12.88 3.03
CA GLY A 84 11.18 13.69 4.23
C GLY A 84 10.25 13.39 5.41
N GLU A 85 9.19 12.58 5.18
CA GLU A 85 8.14 12.30 6.15
C GLU A 85 8.16 10.86 6.69
N ARG A 86 9.21 10.11 6.38
CA ARG A 86 9.37 8.73 6.86
C ARG A 86 9.77 8.67 8.33
N GLY A 87 9.48 7.54 8.98
CA GLY A 87 9.82 7.32 10.38
C GLY A 87 8.92 8.05 11.39
N GLN A 88 7.81 8.64 10.94
CA GLN A 88 6.85 9.38 11.77
C GLN A 88 5.50 8.64 11.96
N GLY A 89 5.43 7.38 11.54
CA GLY A 89 4.23 6.55 11.67
C GLY A 89 3.20 6.71 10.55
N HIS A 90 3.46 7.52 9.53
CA HIS A 90 2.51 7.75 8.42
C HIS A 90 2.22 6.47 7.63
N GLY A 91 3.22 5.62 7.39
CA GLY A 91 3.02 4.33 6.75
C GLY A 91 2.07 3.42 7.51
N ALA A 92 2.25 3.31 8.82
CA ALA A 92 1.36 2.52 9.69
C ALA A 92 -0.08 3.06 9.68
N ARG A 93 -0.27 4.39 9.67
CA ARG A 93 -1.60 5.02 9.57
C ARG A 93 -2.28 4.70 8.24
N LEU A 94 -1.55 4.80 7.13
CA LEU A 94 -2.06 4.46 5.79
C LEU A 94 -2.46 2.99 5.71
N ILE A 95 -1.66 2.09 6.27
CA ILE A 95 -1.95 0.66 6.32
C ILE A 95 -3.19 0.39 7.17
N ALA A 96 -3.30 0.97 8.36
CA ALA A 96 -4.46 0.81 9.24
C ALA A 96 -5.75 1.29 8.55
N PHE A 97 -5.70 2.43 7.86
CA PHE A 97 -6.83 2.93 7.06
C PHE A 97 -7.22 1.95 5.94
N ALA A 98 -6.23 1.45 5.19
CA ALA A 98 -6.46 0.50 4.12
C ALA A 98 -7.03 -0.83 4.64
N GLU A 99 -6.55 -1.32 5.78
CA GLU A 99 -7.10 -2.50 6.45
C GLU A 99 -8.57 -2.31 6.81
N GLU A 100 -8.91 -1.18 7.43
CA GLU A 100 -10.29 -0.87 7.78
C GLU A 100 -11.20 -0.82 6.54
N ARG A 101 -10.68 -0.24 5.44
CA ARG A 101 -11.40 -0.22 4.16
C ARG A 101 -11.59 -1.61 3.59
N ILE A 102 -10.54 -2.42 3.54
CA ILE A 102 -10.54 -3.76 2.96
C ILE A 102 -11.43 -4.70 3.76
N PHE A 103 -11.37 -4.66 5.09
CA PHE A 103 -12.14 -5.55 5.96
C PHE A 103 -13.65 -5.35 5.91
N ARG A 104 -14.13 -4.32 5.23
CA ARG A 104 -15.57 -4.18 4.91
C ARG A 104 -16.01 -5.16 3.82
N ASP A 105 -15.11 -5.52 2.91
CA ASP A 105 -15.42 -6.32 1.71
C ASP A 105 -14.67 -7.67 1.66
N SER A 106 -13.65 -7.86 2.47
CA SER A 106 -12.82 -9.07 2.51
C SER A 106 -12.37 -9.38 3.94
N PRO A 107 -12.36 -10.65 4.36
CA PRO A 107 -11.75 -11.04 5.63
C PRO A 107 -10.22 -11.04 5.59
N ASN A 108 -9.60 -10.78 4.44
CA ASN A 108 -8.17 -10.85 4.23
C ASN A 108 -7.61 -9.54 3.68
N VAL A 109 -6.41 -9.18 4.12
CA VAL A 109 -5.55 -8.20 3.49
C VAL A 109 -4.29 -8.90 3.02
N PHE A 110 -3.97 -8.78 1.75
CA PHE A 110 -2.74 -9.28 1.14
C PHE A 110 -1.83 -8.12 0.76
N MET A 111 -0.54 -8.34 0.81
CA MET A 111 0.46 -7.43 0.25
C MET A 111 1.72 -8.17 -0.13
N CYS A 112 2.52 -7.58 -1.00
CA CYS A 112 3.87 -8.03 -1.29
C CYS A 112 4.88 -7.02 -0.77
N VAL A 113 6.01 -7.52 -0.29
CA VAL A 113 7.18 -6.73 0.05
C VAL A 113 8.39 -7.27 -0.70
N SER A 114 9.18 -6.38 -1.30
CA SER A 114 10.39 -6.79 -2.00
C SER A 114 11.42 -7.38 -1.06
N SER A 115 12.08 -8.45 -1.48
CA SER A 115 13.08 -9.17 -0.68
C SER A 115 14.24 -8.29 -0.21
N PHE A 116 14.52 -7.21 -0.94
CA PHE A 116 15.55 -6.22 -0.61
C PHE A 116 15.07 -5.10 0.31
N ASN A 117 13.84 -5.19 0.84
CA ASN A 117 13.27 -4.20 1.77
C ASN A 117 12.94 -4.83 3.14
N PRO A 118 13.96 -5.22 3.93
CA PRO A 118 13.74 -5.89 5.22
C PRO A 118 13.09 -4.99 6.27
N GLU A 119 13.24 -3.68 6.18
CA GLU A 119 12.59 -2.73 7.09
C GLU A 119 11.07 -2.73 6.94
N ALA A 120 10.58 -2.66 5.70
CA ALA A 120 9.15 -2.74 5.42
C ALA A 120 8.58 -4.08 5.86
N ARG A 121 9.29 -5.18 5.61
CA ARG A 121 8.87 -6.52 6.07
C ARG A 121 8.69 -6.55 7.58
N ARG A 122 9.66 -6.06 8.35
CA ARG A 122 9.57 -5.99 9.82
C ARG A 122 8.39 -5.15 10.30
N LEU A 123 8.11 -4.03 9.61
CA LEU A 123 6.93 -3.21 9.92
C LEU A 123 5.65 -4.01 9.72
N TYR A 124 5.49 -4.70 8.60
CA TYR A 124 4.28 -5.47 8.30
C TYR A 124 4.10 -6.65 9.27
N GLU A 125 5.17 -7.35 9.61
CA GLU A 125 5.12 -8.42 10.62
C GLU A 125 4.69 -7.88 12.00
N ARG A 126 5.18 -6.71 12.43
CA ARG A 126 4.72 -6.05 13.67
C ARG A 126 3.24 -5.64 13.60
N LEU A 127 2.73 -5.32 12.42
CA LEU A 127 1.32 -5.00 12.20
C LEU A 127 0.40 -6.23 12.11
N GLY A 128 0.96 -7.43 12.25
CA GLY A 128 0.21 -8.69 12.30
C GLY A 128 0.12 -9.44 10.98
N TYR A 129 0.93 -9.08 9.99
CA TYR A 129 1.03 -9.84 8.75
C TYR A 129 1.92 -11.06 8.92
N THR A 130 1.52 -12.16 8.29
CA THR A 130 2.28 -13.41 8.24
C THR A 130 2.72 -13.72 6.82
N VAL A 131 3.88 -14.36 6.66
CA VAL A 131 4.40 -14.78 5.37
C VAL A 131 3.56 -15.94 4.83
N VAL A 132 3.05 -15.79 3.62
CA VAL A 132 2.36 -16.86 2.86
C VAL A 132 3.36 -17.62 2.00
N GLY A 133 4.26 -16.91 1.33
CA GLY A 133 5.25 -17.50 0.46
C GLY A 133 6.15 -16.48 -0.20
N GLU A 134 7.08 -16.97 -0.98
CA GLU A 134 8.04 -16.19 -1.73
C GLU A 134 7.82 -16.38 -3.23
N LEU A 135 7.91 -15.29 -3.98
CA LEU A 135 7.72 -15.22 -5.43
C LEU A 135 9.05 -14.81 -6.08
N PRO A 136 9.93 -15.77 -6.41
CA PRO A 136 11.22 -15.44 -7.03
C PRO A 136 11.04 -14.77 -8.39
N ASP A 137 11.85 -13.77 -8.68
CA ASP A 137 11.87 -13.06 -9.98
C ASP A 137 10.50 -12.52 -10.43
N TYR A 138 9.63 -12.18 -9.49
CA TYR A 138 8.23 -11.87 -9.76
C TYR A 138 8.02 -10.58 -10.57
N ILE A 139 8.76 -9.51 -10.24
CA ILE A 139 8.65 -8.22 -10.93
C ILE A 139 9.88 -8.00 -11.82
N VAL A 140 11.07 -8.14 -11.26
CA VAL A 140 12.33 -8.03 -11.98
C VAL A 140 13.23 -9.21 -11.65
N LYS A 141 14.02 -9.65 -12.62
CA LYS A 141 14.97 -10.73 -12.45
C LYS A 141 15.99 -10.40 -11.34
N GLY A 142 16.26 -11.37 -10.48
CA GLY A 142 17.21 -11.24 -9.39
C GLY A 142 16.63 -10.73 -8.07
N HIS A 143 15.34 -10.36 -8.05
CA HIS A 143 14.64 -9.92 -6.84
C HIS A 143 13.33 -10.66 -6.66
N GLY A 144 13.13 -11.23 -5.48
CA GLY A 144 11.86 -11.87 -5.10
C GLY A 144 10.91 -10.89 -4.43
N GLU A 145 9.63 -11.26 -4.43
CA GLU A 145 8.61 -10.63 -3.61
C GLU A 145 8.15 -11.61 -2.54
N ILE A 146 7.88 -11.12 -1.35
CA ILE A 146 7.36 -11.91 -0.23
C ILE A 146 5.89 -11.57 -0.08
N LEU A 147 5.02 -12.56 -0.30
CA LEU A 147 3.58 -12.44 -0.13
C LEU A 147 3.22 -12.56 1.35
N LEU A 148 2.54 -11.55 1.87
CA LEU A 148 2.08 -11.45 3.24
C LEU A 148 0.55 -11.42 3.30
N ARG A 149 -0.01 -11.90 4.42
CA ARG A 149 -1.45 -11.88 4.68
C ARG A 149 -1.74 -11.52 6.13
N LYS A 150 -2.79 -10.71 6.32
CA LYS A 150 -3.48 -10.50 7.59
C LYS A 150 -4.93 -10.93 7.43
N THR A 151 -5.46 -11.71 8.35
CA THR A 151 -6.82 -12.25 8.22
C THR A 151 -7.63 -12.09 9.49
N GLN A 152 -8.94 -11.89 9.32
CA GLN A 152 -9.94 -11.93 10.38
C GLN A 152 -10.69 -13.28 10.43
N GLY A 153 -10.38 -14.21 9.54
CA GLY A 153 -10.98 -15.54 9.47
C GLY A 153 -11.29 -15.99 8.05
N PRO A 154 -11.92 -17.15 7.91
CA PRO A 154 -12.25 -17.70 6.59
C PRO A 154 -13.42 -16.96 5.93
N TRP A 155 -13.48 -16.98 4.60
CA TRP A 155 -14.59 -16.43 3.82
C TRP A 155 -15.96 -17.00 4.24
N SER A 156 -15.99 -18.26 4.63
CA SER A 156 -17.23 -18.93 5.07
C SER A 156 -17.87 -18.29 6.32
N ALA A 157 -17.10 -17.55 7.10
CA ALA A 157 -17.59 -16.83 8.29
C ALA A 157 -17.76 -15.32 8.05
N PHE A 158 -17.35 -14.80 6.88
CA PHE A 158 -17.41 -13.38 6.57
C PHE A 158 -18.86 -12.93 6.31
N GLY A 159 -19.25 -11.79 6.88
CA GLY A 159 -20.58 -11.22 6.69
C GLY A 159 -21.74 -11.91 7.44
N ARG A 160 -21.44 -12.89 8.29
CA ARG A 160 -22.45 -13.60 9.12
C ARG A 160 -22.64 -13.00 10.52
N ARG A 161 -22.33 -11.71 10.70
CA ARG A 161 -22.56 -11.00 11.96
C ARG A 161 -23.83 -10.19 11.91
#